data_a17caed3e52f484879c00cdf1a90d9d9
#
_entry.id   a17caed3e52f484879c00cdf1a90d9d9
#
_cell.length_a   1.000
_cell.length_b   1.000
_cell.length_c   1.000
_cell.angle_alpha   90.00
_cell.angle_beta   90.00
_cell.angle_gamma   90.00
#
_symmetry.space_group_name_H-M   'P 1'
#
loop_
_entity.id
_entity.type
_entity.pdbx_description
1 polymer ?
#
loop_
_entity_poly.entity_id
_entity_poly.type
_entity_poly.pdbx_seq_one_letter_code
_entity_poly.pdbx_strand_id
1 'polypeptide(L)'
;RVRSYMDKEDAKVLLVTSVMENEGKSTVAANLALSLAQGGSRVMLIDCDFRKPAQYKIFNVRDNEEKDLGDVLINHASTEKIIRNWNNSGLYMILNKTSSNAIETLLKSMTLKQIIAFCREKMDYVVIDTSPLALVADTEELAQMTDASVLVVRQDTVLTKDINDAIDILNNTRGKVLGCILNGVTSQNMAGSGHYGYGGHYGKRA
;
A
#
# COMPACT_ATOMS: atom_id res chain seq x y z
N ARG A 1 -9.40 0.14 12.28
CA ARG A 1 -10.36 0.99 11.49
C ARG A 1 -10.37 0.62 10.01
N VAL A 2 -9.23 0.52 9.32
CA VAL A 2 -9.17 0.11 7.90
C VAL A 2 -9.90 -1.22 7.70
N ARG A 3 -9.50 -2.28 8.42
CA ARG A 3 -10.15 -3.60 8.35
C ARG A 3 -11.67 -3.50 8.56
N SER A 4 -12.10 -2.83 9.62
CA SER A 4 -13.53 -2.71 9.96
C SER A 4 -14.34 -2.01 8.87
N TYR A 5 -13.73 -1.04 8.16
CA TYR A 5 -14.37 -0.43 7.00
C TYR A 5 -14.45 -1.41 5.82
N MET A 6 -13.32 -2.03 5.50
CA MET A 6 -13.23 -2.97 4.37
C MET A 6 -14.25 -4.11 4.52
N ASP A 7 -14.34 -4.70 5.74
CA ASP A 7 -15.29 -5.77 6.04
C ASP A 7 -16.76 -5.31 5.90
N LYS A 8 -17.06 -4.10 6.37
CA LYS A 8 -18.43 -3.56 6.34
C LYS A 8 -18.93 -3.29 4.91
N GLU A 9 -18.05 -2.82 4.05
CA GLU A 9 -18.39 -2.40 2.68
C GLU A 9 -18.08 -3.49 1.64
N ASP A 10 -17.72 -4.69 2.08
CA ASP A 10 -17.23 -5.79 1.21
C ASP A 10 -16.10 -5.35 0.27
N ALA A 11 -15.30 -4.40 0.75
CA ALA A 11 -14.15 -3.85 0.02
C ALA A 11 -12.94 -4.76 0.19
N LYS A 12 -12.22 -5.04 -0.88
CA LYS A 12 -11.06 -5.94 -0.87
C LYS A 12 -9.75 -5.28 -1.26
N VAL A 13 -9.78 -4.32 -2.18
CA VAL A 13 -8.58 -3.72 -2.75
C VAL A 13 -8.35 -2.34 -2.16
N LEU A 14 -7.25 -2.18 -1.43
CA LEU A 14 -6.83 -0.96 -0.77
C LEU A 14 -5.59 -0.37 -1.43
N LEU A 15 -5.67 0.89 -1.85
CA LEU A 15 -4.55 1.69 -2.29
C LEU A 15 -3.87 2.37 -1.10
N VAL A 16 -2.55 2.30 -1.05
CA VAL A 16 -1.73 3.08 -0.11
C VAL A 16 -0.82 4.01 -0.90
N THR A 17 -1.02 5.31 -0.74
CA THR A 17 -0.24 6.34 -1.42
C THR A 17 0.18 7.44 -0.46
N SER A 18 0.90 8.44 -0.94
CA SER A 18 1.32 9.64 -0.20
C SER A 18 1.23 10.88 -1.08
N VAL A 19 1.35 12.06 -0.49
CA VAL A 19 1.44 13.31 -1.27
C VAL A 19 2.79 13.39 -1.95
N MET A 20 3.88 13.22 -1.19
CA MET A 20 5.27 13.35 -1.65
C MET A 20 6.06 12.06 -1.38
N GLU A 21 7.29 12.04 -1.90
CA GLU A 21 8.25 10.97 -1.60
C GLU A 21 8.67 10.98 -0.12
N ASN A 22 9.13 9.82 0.36
CA ASN A 22 9.71 9.65 1.70
C ASN A 22 8.74 9.90 2.88
N GLU A 23 7.43 9.87 2.65
CA GLU A 23 6.43 9.95 3.71
C GLU A 23 6.17 8.62 4.41
N GLY A 24 6.77 7.52 3.92
CA GLY A 24 6.69 6.20 4.53
C GLY A 24 5.53 5.34 4.04
N LYS A 25 4.93 5.67 2.88
CA LYS A 25 3.83 4.91 2.27
C LYS A 25 4.11 3.40 2.17
N SER A 26 5.29 3.04 1.66
CA SER A 26 5.66 1.62 1.47
C SER A 26 5.81 0.88 2.80
N THR A 27 6.36 1.54 3.83
CA THR A 27 6.42 0.98 5.19
C THR A 27 5.02 0.80 5.78
N VAL A 28 4.13 1.76 5.57
CA VAL A 28 2.73 1.67 6.01
C VAL A 28 2.01 0.54 5.27
N ALA A 29 2.17 0.42 3.96
CA ALA A 29 1.58 -0.65 3.15
C ALA A 29 2.04 -2.03 3.63
N ALA A 30 3.35 -2.22 3.85
CA ALA A 30 3.94 -3.45 4.37
C ALA A 30 3.36 -3.83 5.74
N ASN A 31 3.38 -2.89 6.69
CA ASN A 31 2.89 -3.13 8.05
C ASN A 31 1.38 -3.40 8.08
N LEU A 32 0.61 -2.71 7.25
CA LEU A 32 -0.83 -2.93 7.15
C LEU A 32 -1.14 -4.32 6.59
N ALA A 33 -0.47 -4.72 5.49
CA ALA A 33 -0.63 -6.04 4.90
C ALA A 33 -0.24 -7.14 5.90
N LEU A 34 0.90 -6.97 6.60
CA LEU A 34 1.34 -7.91 7.62
C LEU A 34 0.35 -8.00 8.80
N SER A 35 -0.17 -6.87 9.27
CA SER A 35 -1.15 -6.83 10.38
C SER A 35 -2.47 -7.53 10.01
N LEU A 36 -2.95 -7.36 8.77
CA LEU A 36 -4.13 -8.04 8.27
C LEU A 36 -3.91 -9.56 8.20
N ALA A 37 -2.73 -9.99 7.71
CA ALA A 37 -2.36 -11.40 7.63
C ALA A 37 -2.20 -12.04 9.01
N GLN A 38 -1.58 -11.36 9.97
CA GLN A 38 -1.50 -11.78 11.37
C GLN A 38 -2.88 -11.91 12.03
N GLY A 39 -3.85 -11.14 11.56
CA GLY A 39 -5.25 -11.26 11.95
C GLY A 39 -5.99 -12.45 11.33
N GLY A 40 -5.30 -13.36 10.65
CA GLY A 40 -5.83 -14.61 10.08
C GLY A 40 -6.39 -14.48 8.66
N SER A 41 -6.19 -13.34 7.99
CA SER A 41 -6.68 -13.12 6.61
C SER A 41 -5.62 -13.52 5.57
N ARG A 42 -6.07 -13.91 4.37
CA ARG A 42 -5.20 -14.08 3.21
C ARG A 42 -5.04 -12.72 2.54
N VAL A 43 -3.83 -12.19 2.53
CA VAL A 43 -3.53 -10.84 2.07
C VAL A 43 -2.53 -10.89 0.93
N MET A 44 -2.80 -10.16 -0.15
CA MET A 44 -1.83 -9.87 -1.20
C MET A 44 -1.29 -8.46 -1.04
N LEU A 45 0.04 -8.31 -0.98
CA LEU A 45 0.72 -7.03 -1.11
C LEU A 45 1.31 -6.92 -2.51
N ILE A 46 0.96 -5.88 -3.26
CA ILE A 46 1.47 -5.64 -4.62
C ILE A 46 2.27 -4.33 -4.61
N ASP A 47 3.55 -4.41 -5.00
CA ASP A 47 4.40 -3.23 -5.19
C ASP A 47 4.22 -2.69 -6.61
N CYS A 48 3.42 -1.62 -6.75
CA CYS A 48 3.18 -0.90 -7.99
C CYS A 48 3.96 0.43 -8.07
N ASP A 49 4.94 0.65 -7.19
CA ASP A 49 5.84 1.80 -7.31
C ASP A 49 6.97 1.51 -8.30
N PHE A 50 6.72 1.70 -9.59
CA PHE A 50 7.71 1.50 -10.66
C PHE A 50 8.77 2.61 -10.72
N ARG A 51 8.67 3.65 -9.90
CA ARG A 51 9.68 4.71 -9.81
C ARG A 51 10.73 4.39 -8.77
N LYS A 52 10.28 4.02 -7.57
CA LYS A 52 11.13 3.73 -6.42
C LYS A 52 10.61 2.50 -5.66
N PRO A 53 10.63 1.32 -6.29
CA PRO A 53 10.14 0.10 -5.64
C PRO A 53 10.89 -0.13 -4.32
N ALA A 54 10.17 -0.49 -3.28
CA ALA A 54 10.72 -0.56 -1.94
C ALA A 54 10.38 -1.84 -1.17
N GLN A 55 9.33 -2.55 -1.55
CA GLN A 55 8.86 -3.70 -0.78
C GLN A 55 9.91 -4.81 -0.70
N TYR A 56 10.67 -5.07 -1.77
CA TYR A 56 11.73 -6.06 -1.76
C TYR A 56 12.84 -5.76 -0.72
N LYS A 57 13.11 -4.47 -0.45
CA LYS A 57 14.06 -4.03 0.59
C LYS A 57 13.45 -4.18 1.99
N ILE A 58 12.17 -3.78 2.16
CA ILE A 58 11.45 -3.83 3.43
C ILE A 58 11.37 -5.28 3.94
N PHE A 59 11.07 -6.22 3.05
CA PHE A 59 11.00 -7.65 3.37
C PHE A 59 12.34 -8.38 3.24
N ASN A 60 13.44 -7.66 2.96
CA ASN A 60 14.78 -8.22 2.80
C ASN A 60 14.85 -9.39 1.80
N VAL A 61 14.12 -9.28 0.71
CA VAL A 61 14.12 -10.26 -0.38
C VAL A 61 15.34 -10.03 -1.26
N ARG A 62 16.36 -10.90 -1.14
CA ARG A 62 17.69 -10.75 -1.79
C ARG A 62 17.81 -11.46 -3.12
N ASP A 63 16.78 -12.17 -3.53
CA ASP A 63 16.85 -13.02 -4.71
C ASP A 63 16.97 -12.19 -6.00
N ASN A 64 18.09 -12.33 -6.68
CA ASN A 64 18.41 -11.60 -7.90
C ASN A 64 17.95 -12.35 -9.17
N GLU A 65 17.54 -13.61 -9.06
CA GLU A 65 17.22 -14.47 -10.21
C GLU A 65 15.72 -14.62 -10.46
N GLU A 66 14.88 -14.25 -9.49
CA GLU A 66 13.44 -14.37 -9.65
C GLU A 66 12.85 -13.17 -10.37
N LYS A 67 11.87 -13.48 -11.22
CA LYS A 67 11.06 -12.50 -11.93
C LYS A 67 10.26 -11.64 -10.98
N ASP A 68 9.98 -10.42 -11.40
CA ASP A 68 9.19 -9.45 -10.67
C ASP A 68 7.94 -9.02 -11.45
N LEU A 69 7.18 -8.07 -10.91
CA LEU A 69 5.99 -7.53 -11.57
C LEU A 69 6.35 -6.88 -12.91
N GLY A 70 7.47 -6.16 -13.00
CA GLY A 70 7.96 -5.57 -14.24
C GLY A 70 8.19 -6.61 -15.34
N ASP A 71 8.78 -7.76 -15.00
CA ASP A 71 8.99 -8.85 -15.95
C ASP A 71 7.68 -9.41 -16.51
N VAL A 72 6.65 -9.52 -15.67
CA VAL A 72 5.34 -10.00 -16.12
C VAL A 72 4.68 -8.99 -17.06
N LEU A 73 4.75 -7.71 -16.73
CA LEU A 73 4.09 -6.67 -17.50
C LEU A 73 4.82 -6.35 -18.82
N ILE A 74 6.16 -6.44 -18.84
CA ILE A 74 6.99 -6.12 -20.01
C ILE A 74 7.24 -7.36 -20.86
N ASN A 75 7.60 -8.48 -20.22
CA ASN A 75 8.11 -9.68 -20.87
C ASN A 75 7.08 -10.81 -20.95
N HIS A 76 5.82 -10.56 -20.55
CA HIS A 76 4.75 -11.54 -20.52
C HIS A 76 5.09 -12.82 -19.75
N ALA A 77 5.87 -12.71 -18.67
CA ALA A 77 6.18 -13.85 -17.81
C ALA A 77 4.91 -14.31 -17.07
N SER A 78 4.89 -15.58 -16.64
CA SER A 78 3.77 -16.12 -15.89
C SER A 78 3.64 -15.45 -14.52
N THR A 79 2.43 -14.96 -14.19
CA THR A 79 2.10 -14.33 -12.91
C THR A 79 2.32 -15.26 -11.73
N GLU A 80 2.08 -16.55 -11.89
CA GLU A 80 2.26 -17.55 -10.83
C GLU A 80 3.70 -17.61 -10.30
N LYS A 81 4.68 -17.29 -11.15
CA LYS A 81 6.11 -17.33 -10.82
C LYS A 81 6.57 -16.15 -9.99
N ILE A 82 5.76 -15.10 -9.85
CA ILE A 82 6.11 -13.89 -9.11
C ILE A 82 5.37 -13.78 -7.77
N ILE A 83 4.42 -14.70 -7.48
CA ILE A 83 3.72 -14.73 -6.21
C ILE A 83 4.58 -15.43 -5.16
N ARG A 84 4.86 -14.73 -4.07
CA ARG A 84 5.64 -15.22 -2.94
C ARG A 84 4.80 -15.30 -1.69
N ASN A 85 4.90 -16.38 -0.94
CA ASN A 85 4.33 -16.47 0.40
C ASN A 85 5.37 -16.06 1.44
N TRP A 86 5.04 -15.14 2.32
CA TRP A 86 5.94 -14.68 3.37
C TRP A 86 5.88 -15.60 4.60
N ASN A 87 6.97 -16.34 4.85
CA ASN A 87 7.14 -17.20 6.03
C ASN A 87 5.97 -18.17 6.31
N ASN A 88 5.35 -18.70 5.27
CA ASN A 88 4.13 -19.51 5.38
C ASN A 88 3.00 -18.85 6.20
N SER A 89 3.00 -17.52 6.23
CA SER A 89 1.93 -16.74 6.82
C SER A 89 0.78 -16.52 5.81
N GLY A 90 -0.29 -15.87 6.22
CA GLY A 90 -1.36 -15.45 5.34
C GLY A 90 -0.95 -14.31 4.36
N LEU A 91 0.29 -13.81 4.42
CA LEU A 91 0.78 -12.74 3.54
C LEU A 91 1.41 -13.32 2.28
N TYR A 92 0.87 -12.92 1.13
CA TYR A 92 1.41 -13.15 -0.20
C TYR A 92 1.88 -11.83 -0.78
N MET A 93 2.90 -11.88 -1.64
CA MET A 93 3.50 -10.67 -2.19
C MET A 93 3.77 -10.83 -3.68
N ILE A 94 3.49 -9.76 -4.43
CA ILE A 94 3.98 -9.52 -5.78
C ILE A 94 4.89 -8.30 -5.69
N LEU A 95 6.19 -8.53 -5.80
CA LEU A 95 7.21 -7.50 -5.64
C LEU A 95 7.62 -6.91 -7.00
N ASN A 96 8.11 -5.68 -6.95
CA ASN A 96 8.75 -5.02 -8.07
C ASN A 96 10.18 -4.63 -7.68
N LYS A 97 11.14 -4.86 -8.54
CA LYS A 97 12.54 -4.45 -8.39
C LYS A 97 12.96 -3.52 -9.53
N THR A 98 12.20 -3.56 -10.61
CA THR A 98 12.50 -2.85 -11.85
C THR A 98 11.89 -1.46 -11.79
N SER A 99 12.72 -0.43 -11.93
CA SER A 99 12.24 0.90 -12.26
C SER A 99 12.08 1.01 -13.78
N SER A 100 11.01 1.64 -14.24
CA SER A 100 10.71 1.78 -15.66
C SER A 100 10.36 3.20 -16.03
N ASN A 101 10.74 3.62 -17.23
CA ASN A 101 10.31 4.89 -17.81
C ASN A 101 8.94 4.76 -18.52
N ALA A 102 8.45 3.54 -18.75
CA ALA A 102 7.17 3.25 -19.40
C ALA A 102 6.03 3.02 -18.40
N ILE A 103 6.08 3.68 -17.24
CA ILE A 103 5.19 3.44 -16.09
C ILE A 103 3.72 3.53 -16.48
N GLU A 104 3.34 4.60 -17.17
CA GLU A 104 1.95 4.81 -17.58
C GLU A 104 1.42 3.63 -18.41
N THR A 105 2.22 3.12 -19.35
CA THR A 105 1.85 1.95 -20.16
C THR A 105 1.70 0.71 -19.32
N LEU A 106 2.59 0.50 -18.33
CA LEU A 106 2.54 -0.67 -17.45
C LEU A 106 1.29 -0.64 -16.55
N LEU A 107 0.97 0.50 -15.98
CA LEU A 107 -0.18 0.67 -15.10
C LEU A 107 -1.53 0.58 -15.83
N LYS A 108 -1.59 1.00 -17.11
CA LYS A 108 -2.77 0.85 -17.98
C LYS A 108 -2.91 -0.54 -18.59
N SER A 109 -1.93 -1.43 -18.40
CA SER A 109 -1.92 -2.73 -19.06
C SER A 109 -3.10 -3.62 -18.62
N MET A 110 -3.66 -4.36 -19.57
CA MET A 110 -4.67 -5.38 -19.27
C MET A 110 -4.14 -6.47 -18.34
N THR A 111 -2.85 -6.77 -18.42
CA THR A 111 -2.19 -7.76 -17.55
C THR A 111 -2.27 -7.35 -16.10
N LEU A 112 -1.95 -6.09 -15.76
CA LEU A 112 -2.06 -5.60 -14.38
C LEU A 112 -3.51 -5.65 -13.88
N LYS A 113 -4.47 -5.23 -14.69
CA LYS A 113 -5.90 -5.32 -14.37
C LYS A 113 -6.33 -6.75 -14.07
N GLN A 114 -5.87 -7.72 -14.86
CA GLN A 114 -6.14 -9.14 -14.65
C GLN A 114 -5.49 -9.67 -13.37
N ILE A 115 -4.25 -9.26 -13.06
CA ILE A 115 -3.56 -9.62 -11.81
C ILE A 115 -4.36 -9.12 -10.60
N ILE A 116 -4.76 -7.85 -10.59
CA ILE A 116 -5.54 -7.27 -9.49
C ILE A 116 -6.89 -7.99 -9.34
N ALA A 117 -7.58 -8.27 -10.46
CA ALA A 117 -8.85 -8.99 -10.45
C ALA A 117 -8.70 -10.43 -9.90
N PHE A 118 -7.65 -11.14 -10.32
CA PHE A 118 -7.33 -12.47 -9.80
C PHE A 118 -7.05 -12.42 -8.29
N CYS A 119 -6.23 -11.46 -7.83
CA CYS A 119 -5.94 -11.30 -6.41
C CYS A 119 -7.21 -10.96 -5.60
N ARG A 120 -8.09 -10.10 -6.13
CA ARG A 120 -9.38 -9.79 -5.51
C ARG A 120 -10.26 -11.03 -5.31
N GLU A 121 -10.24 -11.96 -6.26
CA GLU A 121 -11.01 -13.21 -6.15
C GLU A 121 -10.43 -14.16 -5.10
N LYS A 122 -9.11 -14.31 -5.07
CA LYS A 122 -8.42 -15.35 -4.28
C LYS A 122 -8.06 -14.92 -2.87
N MET A 123 -7.98 -13.62 -2.59
CA MET A 123 -7.55 -13.06 -1.31
C MET A 123 -8.72 -12.42 -0.56
N ASP A 124 -8.56 -12.31 0.75
CA ASP A 124 -9.49 -11.57 1.60
C ASP A 124 -9.24 -10.07 1.47
N TYR A 125 -7.95 -9.66 1.35
CA TYR A 125 -7.53 -8.29 1.09
C TYR A 125 -6.38 -8.22 0.09
N VAL A 126 -6.36 -7.13 -0.69
CA VAL A 126 -5.25 -6.74 -1.57
C VAL A 126 -4.79 -5.36 -1.16
N VAL A 127 -3.52 -5.20 -0.81
CA VAL A 127 -2.89 -3.90 -0.50
C VAL A 127 -1.96 -3.53 -1.64
N ILE A 128 -2.17 -2.37 -2.25
CA ILE A 128 -1.37 -1.85 -3.36
C ILE A 128 -0.52 -0.69 -2.86
N ASP A 129 0.81 -0.84 -2.90
CA ASP A 129 1.77 0.24 -2.68
C ASP A 129 2.05 0.95 -3.99
N THR A 130 1.99 2.28 -4.01
CA THR A 130 2.09 3.08 -5.23
C THR A 130 3.12 4.20 -5.13
N SER A 131 3.37 4.89 -6.23
CA SER A 131 4.10 6.16 -6.23
C SER A 131 3.29 7.28 -5.55
N PRO A 132 3.94 8.39 -5.10
CA PRO A 132 3.25 9.56 -4.57
C PRO A 132 2.34 10.25 -5.60
N LEU A 133 1.21 10.81 -5.15
CA LEU A 133 0.24 11.50 -6.01
C LEU A 133 0.80 12.76 -6.69
N ALA A 134 1.63 13.55 -5.98
CA ALA A 134 2.18 14.79 -6.53
C ALA A 134 3.08 14.59 -7.75
N LEU A 135 3.52 13.36 -7.99
CA LEU A 135 4.46 13.09 -9.07
C LEU A 135 3.78 12.68 -10.37
N VAL A 136 2.53 12.15 -10.34
CA VAL A 136 1.96 11.55 -11.57
C VAL A 136 0.49 11.15 -11.54
N ALA A 137 -0.14 11.24 -12.73
CA ALA A 137 -1.40 10.60 -13.07
C ALA A 137 -1.41 9.05 -12.92
N ASP A 138 -0.24 8.44 -12.72
CA ASP A 138 -0.08 6.99 -12.60
C ASP A 138 -0.85 6.40 -11.42
N THR A 139 -0.84 7.09 -10.27
CA THR A 139 -1.54 6.65 -9.06
C THR A 139 -3.06 6.76 -9.19
N GLU A 140 -3.55 7.74 -9.96
CA GLU A 140 -4.98 7.88 -10.26
C GLU A 140 -5.51 6.68 -11.05
N GLU A 141 -4.74 6.18 -12.02
CA GLU A 141 -5.11 4.99 -12.80
C GLU A 141 -5.25 3.75 -11.90
N LEU A 142 -4.31 3.56 -10.96
CA LEU A 142 -4.42 2.48 -9.96
C LEU A 142 -5.62 2.67 -9.04
N ALA A 143 -5.89 3.90 -8.59
CA ALA A 143 -7.00 4.19 -7.71
C ALA A 143 -8.37 3.86 -8.34
N GLN A 144 -8.49 3.93 -9.67
CA GLN A 144 -9.70 3.48 -10.37
C GLN A 144 -9.98 1.97 -10.24
N MET A 145 -8.96 1.18 -9.90
CA MET A 145 -9.06 -0.28 -9.76
C MET A 145 -9.26 -0.73 -8.30
N THR A 146 -9.32 0.23 -7.37
CA THR A 146 -9.38 -0.05 -5.92
C THR A 146 -10.75 0.30 -5.32
N ASP A 147 -11.06 -0.29 -4.18
CA ASP A 147 -12.31 -0.05 -3.45
C ASP A 147 -12.15 1.05 -2.42
N ALA A 148 -10.92 1.21 -1.93
CA ALA A 148 -10.59 2.21 -0.93
C ALA A 148 -9.16 2.72 -1.08
N SER A 149 -8.89 3.89 -0.52
CA SER A 149 -7.56 4.48 -0.47
C SER A 149 -7.23 5.05 0.91
N VAL A 150 -5.94 5.04 1.24
CA VAL A 150 -5.37 5.67 2.43
C VAL A 150 -4.22 6.56 1.99
N LEU A 151 -4.24 7.82 2.46
CA LEU A 151 -3.17 8.78 2.22
C LEU A 151 -2.20 8.78 3.41
N VAL A 152 -0.94 8.47 3.16
CA VAL A 152 0.12 8.57 4.15
C VAL A 152 0.71 9.97 4.09
N VAL A 153 0.76 10.64 5.22
CA VAL A 153 1.28 12.00 5.36
C VAL A 153 2.35 12.00 6.46
N ARG A 154 3.53 12.48 6.15
CA ARG A 154 4.57 12.63 7.17
C ARG A 154 4.46 13.99 7.84
N GLN A 155 4.54 14.01 9.17
CA GLN A 155 4.50 15.23 9.94
C GLN A 155 5.58 16.23 9.46
N ASP A 156 5.21 17.50 9.37
CA ASP A 156 6.08 18.64 9.00
C ASP A 156 6.77 18.50 7.62
N THR A 157 6.18 17.73 6.69
CA THR A 157 6.78 17.49 5.37
C THR A 157 6.00 18.17 4.23
N VAL A 158 4.67 18.20 4.31
CA VAL A 158 3.80 18.73 3.27
C VAL A 158 2.84 19.78 3.82
N LEU A 159 2.39 20.70 2.96
CA LEU A 159 1.41 21.71 3.33
C LEU A 159 0.00 21.11 3.38
N THR A 160 -0.85 21.65 4.23
CA THR A 160 -2.26 21.23 4.33
C THR A 160 -3.00 21.36 3.00
N LYS A 161 -2.63 22.37 2.19
CA LYS A 161 -3.17 22.53 0.84
C LYS A 161 -2.89 21.30 -0.03
N ASP A 162 -1.64 20.85 -0.06
CA ASP A 162 -1.24 19.72 -0.90
C ASP A 162 -1.91 18.41 -0.44
N ILE A 163 -2.17 18.27 0.87
CA ILE A 163 -2.94 17.16 1.43
C ILE A 163 -4.39 17.20 0.92
N ASN A 164 -5.02 18.38 0.93
CA ASN A 164 -6.40 18.54 0.46
C ASN A 164 -6.49 18.28 -1.05
N ASP A 165 -5.56 18.82 -1.83
CA ASP A 165 -5.49 18.58 -3.28
C ASP A 165 -5.35 17.08 -3.57
N ALA A 166 -4.53 16.35 -2.80
CA ALA A 166 -4.38 14.90 -2.92
C ALA A 166 -5.66 14.13 -2.55
N ILE A 167 -6.37 14.57 -1.51
CA ILE A 167 -7.66 13.98 -1.12
C ILE A 167 -8.70 14.22 -2.22
N ASP A 168 -8.73 15.41 -2.81
CA ASP A 168 -9.67 15.74 -3.89
C ASP A 168 -9.39 14.88 -5.13
N ILE A 169 -8.13 14.67 -5.50
CA ILE A 169 -7.74 13.74 -6.56
C ILE A 169 -8.28 12.33 -6.27
N LEU A 170 -8.04 11.80 -5.07
CA LEU A 170 -8.50 10.47 -4.70
C LEU A 170 -10.03 10.37 -4.66
N ASN A 171 -10.74 11.40 -4.22
CA ASN A 171 -12.20 11.45 -4.20
C ASN A 171 -12.83 11.45 -5.61
N ASN A 172 -12.07 11.85 -6.64
CA ASN A 172 -12.48 11.76 -8.03
C ASN A 172 -12.27 10.37 -8.63
N THR A 173 -11.73 9.42 -7.87
CA THR A 173 -11.55 8.03 -8.28
C THR A 173 -12.70 7.15 -7.76
N ARG A 174 -12.70 5.87 -8.18
CA ARG A 174 -13.76 4.92 -7.78
C ARG A 174 -13.72 4.59 -6.30
N GLY A 175 -12.53 4.50 -5.71
CA GLY A 175 -12.32 4.04 -4.35
C GLY A 175 -12.62 5.12 -3.31
N LYS A 176 -13.20 4.73 -2.16
CA LYS A 176 -13.45 5.67 -1.07
C LYS A 176 -12.15 6.01 -0.32
N VAL A 177 -11.92 7.30 -0.07
CA VAL A 177 -10.83 7.76 0.81
C VAL A 177 -11.19 7.47 2.26
N LEU A 178 -10.44 6.57 2.92
CA LEU A 178 -10.68 6.20 4.32
C LEU A 178 -10.11 7.22 5.31
N GLY A 179 -9.20 8.05 4.85
CA GLY A 179 -8.53 9.10 5.62
C GLY A 179 -7.03 9.11 5.45
N CYS A 180 -6.37 9.85 6.35
CA CYS A 180 -4.91 10.00 6.36
C CYS A 180 -4.29 9.20 7.52
N ILE A 181 -3.08 8.68 7.28
CA ILE A 181 -2.20 8.12 8.31
C ILE A 181 -1.07 9.12 8.53
N LEU A 182 -1.05 9.76 9.69
CA LEU A 182 0.04 10.65 10.07
C LEU A 182 1.24 9.81 10.53
N ASN A 183 2.32 9.91 9.78
CA ASN A 183 3.56 9.17 10.01
C ASN A 183 4.67 10.10 10.53
N GLY A 184 5.71 9.54 11.14
CA GLY A 184 6.88 10.29 11.63
C GLY A 184 6.59 11.21 12.81
N VAL A 185 5.52 10.96 13.57
CA VAL A 185 5.17 11.73 14.76
C VAL A 185 6.21 11.50 15.87
N THR A 186 6.77 12.58 16.41
CA THR A 186 7.72 12.52 17.52
C THR A 186 7.03 12.75 18.86
N SER A 187 7.60 12.21 19.94
CA SER A 187 7.06 12.38 21.29
C SER A 187 6.99 13.85 21.75
N GLN A 188 7.85 14.70 21.23
CA GLN A 188 7.82 16.14 21.50
C GLN A 188 6.56 16.83 20.97
N ASN A 189 6.02 16.33 19.85
CA ASN A 189 4.82 16.88 19.23
C ASN A 189 3.53 16.26 19.79
N MET A 190 3.62 15.13 20.49
CA MET A 190 2.48 14.54 21.22
C MET A 190 2.14 15.28 22.52
N ALA A 191 3.08 15.99 23.12
CA ALA A 191 2.89 16.69 24.39
C ALA A 191 1.98 17.94 24.28
N GLY A 192 1.71 18.42 23.06
CA GLY A 192 0.84 19.59 22.80
C GLY A 192 -0.64 19.28 22.55
N SER A 193 -1.00 18.03 22.31
CA SER A 193 -2.40 17.60 22.11
C SER A 193 -2.90 16.87 23.35
N GLY A 194 -3.70 17.57 24.20
CA GLY A 194 -4.21 17.08 25.47
C GLY A 194 -4.86 15.69 25.39
N HIS A 195 -4.46 14.84 26.31
CA HIS A 195 -5.15 13.70 26.91
C HIS A 195 -6.09 12.86 25.99
N TYR A 196 -5.50 11.88 25.29
CA TYR A 196 -6.14 10.59 25.08
C TYR A 196 -5.18 9.48 25.52
N GLY A 197 -5.03 9.34 26.86
CA GLY A 197 -4.26 8.27 27.46
C GLY A 197 -5.08 6.97 27.50
N TYR A 198 -4.79 6.00 26.65
CA TYR A 198 -5.09 4.60 26.92
C TYR A 198 -4.00 4.03 27.80
N GLY A 199 -4.15 4.20 29.11
CA GLY A 199 -3.31 3.56 30.12
C GLY A 199 -3.70 2.09 30.28
N GLY A 200 -3.05 1.19 29.56
CA GLY A 200 -3.09 -0.23 29.82
C GLY A 200 -2.07 -0.59 30.92
N HIS A 201 -2.50 -0.72 32.16
CA HIS A 201 -1.72 -1.30 33.25
C HIS A 201 -1.52 -2.80 33.02
N TYR A 202 -0.34 -3.22 32.61
CA TYR A 202 0.12 -4.59 32.83
C TYR A 202 0.78 -4.70 34.19
N GLY A 203 0.01 -5.20 35.17
CA GLY A 203 0.52 -5.51 36.50
C GLY A 203 1.52 -6.66 36.45
N LYS A 204 2.69 -6.44 37.00
CA LYS A 204 3.63 -7.50 37.41
C LYS A 204 2.96 -8.33 38.48
N ARG A 205 2.87 -9.63 38.30
CA ARG A 205 2.71 -10.61 39.39
C ARG A 205 4.06 -11.27 39.63
N ALA A 206 4.44 -11.21 40.89
CA ALA A 206 5.57 -11.90 41.49
C ALA A 206 5.44 -13.41 41.40
#